data_8e09f78e714e1fe1e63fbd37562b7e44
#
_entry.id   8e09f78e714e1fe1e63fbd37562b7e44
#
_cell.length_a   1.000
_cell.length_b   1.000
_cell.length_c   1.000
_cell.angle_alpha   90.00
_cell.angle_beta   90.00
_cell.angle_gamma   90.00
#
_symmetry.space_group_name_H-M   'P 1'
#
loop_
_entity.id
_entity.type
_entity.pdbx_description
1 polymer ?
#
loop_
_entity_poly.entity_id
_entity_poly.type
_entity_poly.pdbx_seq_one_letter_code
_entity_poly.pdbx_strand_id
1 'polypeptide(L)'
;MSETRFHGARVTENTDLVTAINDVDSSVIGIVATADDADAKLFPLNKPTLLTRVNDVLGKCGTTGTLYRALKAIADQVSTKVIVVRVAEHKEEDEKTQDQLVIGGSEDDGSYTGMYALLVAEQDESIGYRPRILAAPELDTEAVTKSLCVIAGKLRAFVYASCHGCNTMAEAITYRQKFNEREVMLLWPDFIAYNPKSGKNETFPAPAYACGLRAYIDHEQGWHKSLSNVPVKNVLGMSRHVFWSLQAEDSDANSLNNKEITTIIRRNGFRFWGNRTPETNAYIFEVYTRTAQVLADSIAEAQFETIDSPLTPANVKDVISAIRAKLDSLVTAGKLIGASCWYDIVDNSTTELRQGRVRIRYKYTPVPPLEDMELYQTFTDEYFEPAFAVLGGA
;
A
#
# COMPACT_ATOMS: atom_id res chain seq x y z
N MET A 1 8.72 56.43 28.41
CA MET A 1 8.00 55.30 29.08
C MET A 1 9.06 54.29 29.45
N SER A 2 9.26 53.99 30.73
CA SER A 2 10.29 53.05 31.19
C SER A 2 9.87 51.63 30.78
N GLU A 3 10.71 50.94 30.03
CA GLU A 3 10.49 49.50 29.78
C GLU A 3 10.55 48.74 31.11
N THR A 4 9.42 48.17 31.52
CA THR A 4 9.34 47.29 32.69
C THR A 4 10.06 45.99 32.35
N ARG A 5 11.22 45.77 32.95
CA ARG A 5 11.97 44.53 32.84
C ARG A 5 11.16 43.39 33.42
N PHE A 6 10.74 42.42 32.59
CA PHE A 6 10.05 41.21 32.99
C PHE A 6 11.03 40.05 33.14
N HIS A 7 11.03 39.40 34.28
CA HIS A 7 11.79 38.18 34.54
C HIS A 7 10.84 37.02 34.77
N GLY A 8 10.56 36.24 33.68
CA GLY A 8 9.58 35.13 33.72
C GLY A 8 9.22 34.68 32.32
N ALA A 9 8.37 33.65 32.22
CA ALA A 9 7.82 33.18 30.95
C ALA A 9 6.53 33.92 30.62
N ARG A 10 6.40 34.40 29.40
CA ARG A 10 5.14 34.92 28.86
C ARG A 10 4.55 33.85 27.96
N VAL A 11 3.32 33.43 28.21
CA VAL A 11 2.54 32.59 27.33
C VAL A 11 1.54 33.49 26.61
N THR A 12 1.63 33.52 25.30
CA THR A 12 0.64 34.18 24.44
C THR A 12 -0.14 33.07 23.76
N GLU A 13 -1.42 32.98 24.03
CA GLU A 13 -2.29 32.07 23.25
C GLU A 13 -2.52 32.70 21.89
N ASN A 14 -2.16 31.95 20.85
CA ASN A 14 -2.44 32.31 19.47
C ASN A 14 -3.69 31.57 19.03
N THR A 15 -4.73 32.28 18.65
CA THR A 15 -6.03 31.73 18.23
C THR A 15 -6.09 31.49 16.71
N ASP A 16 -4.99 31.55 15.99
CA ASP A 16 -4.94 31.16 14.59
C ASP A 16 -5.19 29.67 14.49
N LEU A 17 -6.45 29.29 14.29
CA LEU A 17 -6.88 27.92 14.03
C LEU A 17 -6.44 27.49 12.63
N VAL A 18 -5.20 27.02 12.51
CA VAL A 18 -4.78 26.29 11.33
C VAL A 18 -5.47 24.92 11.42
N THR A 19 -6.40 24.65 10.52
CA THR A 19 -7.04 23.34 10.42
C THR A 19 -5.98 22.28 10.17
N ALA A 20 -5.78 21.38 11.14
CA ALA A 20 -4.78 20.33 11.03
C ALA A 20 -5.20 19.30 9.96
N ILE A 21 -4.35 19.09 8.97
CA ILE A 21 -4.54 18.05 7.96
C ILE A 21 -4.11 16.71 8.54
N ASN A 22 -5.07 15.81 8.77
CA ASN A 22 -4.80 14.45 9.20
C ASN A 22 -4.40 13.54 8.02
N ASP A 23 -3.66 12.47 8.31
CA ASP A 23 -3.43 11.42 7.32
C ASP A 23 -4.70 10.60 7.11
N VAL A 24 -4.99 10.23 5.86
CA VAL A 24 -6.06 9.27 5.55
C VAL A 24 -5.69 7.87 6.07
N ASP A 25 -6.70 7.06 6.42
CA ASP A 25 -6.49 5.67 6.82
C ASP A 25 -6.04 4.85 5.59
N SER A 26 -4.73 4.60 5.49
CA SER A 26 -4.11 3.88 4.37
C SER A 26 -4.14 2.36 4.53
N SER A 27 -4.64 1.84 5.66
CA SER A 27 -4.59 0.43 6.03
C SER A 27 -5.83 -0.38 5.66
N VAL A 28 -6.88 0.25 5.12
CA VAL A 28 -8.12 -0.42 4.73
C VAL A 28 -7.88 -1.31 3.52
N ILE A 29 -8.18 -2.60 3.66
CA ILE A 29 -7.98 -3.62 2.63
C ILE A 29 -9.30 -3.85 1.89
N GLY A 30 -9.27 -3.94 0.56
CA GLY A 30 -10.35 -4.38 -0.31
C GLY A 30 -9.96 -5.68 -1.03
N ILE A 31 -10.75 -6.73 -0.90
CA ILE A 31 -10.51 -7.98 -1.62
C ILE A 31 -11.74 -8.44 -2.38
N VAL A 32 -11.49 -9.10 -3.53
CA VAL A 32 -12.50 -9.86 -4.25
C VAL A 32 -12.17 -11.35 -4.10
N ALA A 33 -13.15 -12.15 -3.73
CA ALA A 33 -12.94 -13.56 -3.44
C ALA A 33 -14.19 -14.40 -3.77
N THR A 34 -14.00 -15.71 -3.97
CA THR A 34 -15.07 -16.70 -4.15
C THR A 34 -15.26 -17.54 -2.90
N ALA A 35 -16.49 -17.94 -2.62
CA ALA A 35 -16.85 -18.95 -1.63
C ALA A 35 -18.33 -19.31 -1.75
N ASP A 36 -18.67 -20.34 -2.46
CA ASP A 36 -20.07 -20.73 -2.68
C ASP A 36 -20.76 -21.21 -1.38
N ASP A 37 -20.00 -21.80 -0.47
CA ASP A 37 -20.46 -22.32 0.82
C ASP A 37 -20.29 -21.34 2.00
N ALA A 38 -19.94 -20.07 1.75
CA ALA A 38 -19.87 -19.04 2.78
C ALA A 38 -21.27 -18.61 3.26
N ASP A 39 -21.34 -18.07 4.48
CA ASP A 39 -22.57 -17.50 5.04
C ASP A 39 -23.08 -16.34 4.16
N ALA A 40 -24.14 -16.61 3.37
CA ALA A 40 -24.68 -15.64 2.40
C ALA A 40 -25.26 -14.38 3.05
N LYS A 41 -25.61 -14.41 4.35
CA LYS A 41 -26.08 -13.21 5.07
C LYS A 41 -24.93 -12.28 5.41
N LEU A 42 -23.76 -12.85 5.74
CA LEU A 42 -22.56 -12.07 6.04
C LEU A 42 -21.83 -11.67 4.78
N PHE A 43 -21.77 -12.54 3.79
CA PHE A 43 -21.08 -12.34 2.52
C PHE A 43 -22.07 -12.42 1.34
N PRO A 44 -22.96 -11.44 1.15
CA PRO A 44 -23.86 -11.42 0.00
C PRO A 44 -23.06 -11.29 -1.30
N LEU A 45 -23.55 -11.87 -2.39
CA LEU A 45 -22.90 -11.81 -3.71
C LEU A 45 -22.87 -10.37 -4.23
N ASN A 46 -21.73 -9.97 -4.80
CA ASN A 46 -21.48 -8.68 -5.42
C ASN A 46 -21.75 -7.44 -4.54
N LYS A 47 -21.83 -7.62 -3.24
CA LYS A 47 -21.99 -6.50 -2.30
C LYS A 47 -20.78 -6.38 -1.41
N PRO A 48 -20.23 -5.17 -1.25
CA PRO A 48 -19.12 -4.96 -0.34
C PRO A 48 -19.57 -5.18 1.11
N THR A 49 -18.77 -5.88 1.89
CA THR A 49 -19.02 -6.18 3.30
C THR A 49 -17.81 -5.76 4.12
N LEU A 50 -18.03 -4.94 5.16
CA LEU A 50 -16.97 -4.51 6.07
C LEU A 50 -16.74 -5.53 7.18
N LEU A 51 -15.51 -5.96 7.34
CA LEU A 51 -15.04 -6.78 8.44
C LEU A 51 -14.09 -5.94 9.31
N THR A 52 -14.48 -5.68 10.54
CA THR A 52 -13.62 -4.97 11.51
C THR A 52 -12.74 -5.92 12.31
N ARG A 53 -13.14 -7.18 12.43
CA ARG A 53 -12.44 -8.27 13.13
C ARG A 53 -12.50 -9.55 12.28
N VAL A 54 -11.52 -9.75 11.44
CA VAL A 54 -11.48 -10.87 10.49
C VAL A 54 -11.50 -12.21 11.23
N ASN A 55 -10.81 -12.35 12.37
CA ASN A 55 -10.76 -13.60 13.13
C ASN A 55 -12.14 -14.10 13.58
N ASP A 56 -13.07 -13.20 13.88
CA ASP A 56 -14.41 -13.57 14.39
C ASP A 56 -15.29 -14.21 13.31
N VAL A 57 -14.94 -13.99 12.04
CA VAL A 57 -15.74 -14.44 10.88
C VAL A 57 -15.12 -15.58 10.09
N LEU A 58 -13.88 -15.99 10.40
CA LEU A 58 -13.19 -17.07 9.66
C LEU A 58 -14.00 -18.39 9.61
N GLY A 59 -14.77 -18.68 10.65
CA GLY A 59 -15.67 -19.84 10.68
C GLY A 59 -16.80 -19.79 9.66
N LYS A 60 -17.17 -18.59 9.17
CA LYS A 60 -18.29 -18.34 8.24
C LYS A 60 -17.86 -18.15 6.78
N CYS A 61 -16.55 -18.21 6.51
CA CYS A 61 -15.99 -18.00 5.16
C CYS A 61 -16.11 -19.20 4.23
N GLY A 62 -16.84 -20.26 4.62
CA GLY A 62 -16.90 -21.48 3.83
C GLY A 62 -15.59 -22.28 3.83
N THR A 63 -15.54 -23.31 3.01
CA THR A 63 -14.40 -24.22 2.81
C THR A 63 -13.95 -24.27 1.35
N THR A 64 -14.82 -23.86 0.44
CA THR A 64 -14.55 -23.74 -1.00
C THR A 64 -14.07 -22.35 -1.38
N GLY A 65 -13.56 -22.22 -2.57
CA GLY A 65 -13.10 -20.93 -3.12
C GLY A 65 -11.87 -20.35 -2.45
N THR A 66 -11.72 -19.04 -2.57
CA THR A 66 -10.49 -18.31 -2.18
C THR A 66 -10.64 -17.50 -0.88
N LEU A 67 -11.88 -17.21 -0.45
CA LEU A 67 -12.20 -16.29 0.64
C LEU A 67 -11.51 -16.64 1.96
N TYR A 68 -11.60 -17.91 2.37
CA TYR A 68 -11.03 -18.35 3.65
C TYR A 68 -9.52 -18.17 3.69
N ARG A 69 -8.80 -18.61 2.64
CA ARG A 69 -7.34 -18.51 2.58
C ARG A 69 -6.88 -17.05 2.56
N ALA A 70 -7.59 -16.22 1.81
CA ALA A 70 -7.30 -14.79 1.75
C ALA A 70 -7.47 -14.13 3.13
N LEU A 71 -8.62 -14.29 3.77
CA LEU A 71 -8.90 -13.67 5.07
C LEU A 71 -8.01 -14.23 6.19
N LYS A 72 -7.70 -15.54 6.18
CA LYS A 72 -6.77 -16.15 7.14
C LYS A 72 -5.36 -15.56 7.01
N ALA A 73 -4.85 -15.42 5.79
CA ALA A 73 -3.53 -14.84 5.54
C ALA A 73 -3.44 -13.37 6.01
N ILE A 74 -4.48 -12.57 5.78
CA ILE A 74 -4.57 -11.19 6.27
C ILE A 74 -4.61 -11.16 7.80
N ALA A 75 -5.49 -11.97 8.42
CA ALA A 75 -5.66 -12.03 9.87
C ALA A 75 -4.39 -12.49 10.61
N ASP A 76 -3.57 -13.32 9.99
CA ASP A 76 -2.28 -13.75 10.53
C ASP A 76 -1.29 -12.59 10.69
N GLN A 77 -1.43 -11.52 9.90
CA GLN A 77 -0.52 -10.38 9.94
C GLN A 77 -1.02 -9.29 10.89
N VAL A 78 -2.29 -8.94 10.79
CA VAL A 78 -2.85 -7.77 11.48
C VAL A 78 -4.36 -7.89 11.68
N SER A 79 -4.88 -7.23 12.71
CA SER A 79 -6.31 -6.96 12.86
C SER A 79 -6.60 -5.56 12.27
N THR A 80 -7.24 -5.53 11.11
CA THR A 80 -7.57 -4.30 10.39
C THR A 80 -8.94 -4.40 9.73
N LYS A 81 -9.40 -3.30 9.15
CA LYS A 81 -10.64 -3.26 8.37
C LYS A 81 -10.42 -3.91 7.01
N VAL A 82 -11.27 -4.88 6.68
CA VAL A 82 -11.24 -5.55 5.38
C VAL A 82 -12.62 -5.45 4.74
N ILE A 83 -12.67 -4.92 3.54
CA ILE A 83 -13.87 -4.86 2.71
C ILE A 83 -13.81 -6.03 1.73
N VAL A 84 -14.78 -6.94 1.83
CA VAL A 84 -14.87 -8.14 1.01
C VAL A 84 -15.98 -7.99 0.00
N VAL A 85 -15.69 -8.24 -1.26
CA VAL A 85 -16.70 -8.48 -2.29
C VAL A 85 -16.65 -9.94 -2.68
N ARG A 86 -17.68 -10.70 -2.29
CA ARG A 86 -17.81 -12.09 -2.70
C ARG A 86 -18.47 -12.19 -4.07
N VAL A 87 -17.82 -12.91 -4.99
CA VAL A 87 -18.34 -13.22 -6.32
C VAL A 87 -18.64 -14.73 -6.43
N ALA A 88 -19.49 -15.10 -7.38
CA ALA A 88 -19.79 -16.50 -7.63
C ALA A 88 -18.56 -17.23 -8.19
N GLU A 89 -18.45 -18.54 -7.91
CA GLU A 89 -17.53 -19.42 -8.63
C GLU A 89 -18.14 -19.76 -10.00
N HIS A 90 -17.29 -19.70 -11.04
CA HIS A 90 -17.68 -20.09 -12.40
C HIS A 90 -18.05 -21.57 -12.46
N LYS A 91 -19.16 -21.88 -13.12
CA LYS A 91 -19.61 -23.23 -13.45
C LYS A 91 -19.59 -23.39 -14.98
N GLU A 92 -19.43 -24.64 -15.43
CA GLU A 92 -19.34 -24.94 -16.87
C GLU A 92 -20.55 -24.45 -17.69
N GLU A 93 -21.70 -24.29 -17.06
CA GLU A 93 -22.94 -23.80 -17.65
C GLU A 93 -23.10 -22.27 -17.63
N ASP A 94 -22.17 -21.54 -16.99
CA ASP A 94 -22.24 -20.10 -16.88
C ASP A 94 -21.77 -19.42 -18.18
N GLU A 95 -22.50 -18.39 -18.61
CA GLU A 95 -22.10 -17.56 -19.77
C GLU A 95 -20.86 -16.70 -19.50
N LYS A 96 -20.65 -16.29 -18.23
CA LYS A 96 -19.51 -15.46 -17.80
C LYS A 96 -18.37 -16.31 -17.29
N THR A 97 -17.15 -16.04 -17.72
CA THR A 97 -15.93 -16.66 -17.17
C THR A 97 -15.65 -16.18 -15.74
N GLN A 98 -14.80 -16.91 -15.00
CA GLN A 98 -14.42 -16.49 -13.65
C GLN A 98 -13.81 -15.06 -13.64
N ASP A 99 -12.96 -14.73 -14.61
CA ASP A 99 -12.40 -13.38 -14.75
C ASP A 99 -13.49 -12.31 -14.91
N GLN A 100 -14.50 -12.57 -15.73
CA GLN A 100 -15.62 -11.65 -15.93
C GLN A 100 -16.46 -11.48 -14.66
N LEU A 101 -16.66 -12.54 -13.87
CA LEU A 101 -17.35 -12.46 -12.59
C LEU A 101 -16.56 -11.65 -11.55
N VAL A 102 -15.23 -11.81 -11.53
CA VAL A 102 -14.33 -11.07 -10.61
C VAL A 102 -14.23 -9.60 -11.01
N ILE A 103 -14.06 -9.33 -12.30
CA ILE A 103 -14.00 -7.95 -12.81
C ILE A 103 -15.35 -7.27 -12.59
N GLY A 104 -16.44 -7.88 -12.98
CA GLY A 104 -17.77 -7.30 -12.86
C GLY A 104 -17.96 -6.05 -13.73
N GLY A 105 -18.81 -5.15 -13.29
CA GLY A 105 -19.13 -3.92 -14.01
C GLY A 105 -20.28 -3.15 -13.36
N SER A 106 -20.85 -2.22 -14.12
CA SER A 106 -22.09 -1.53 -13.78
C SER A 106 -23.25 -2.25 -14.44
N GLU A 107 -24.27 -2.56 -13.68
CA GLU A 107 -25.52 -3.14 -14.18
C GLU A 107 -26.50 -2.04 -14.58
N ASP A 108 -27.57 -2.41 -15.32
CA ASP A 108 -28.56 -1.45 -15.84
C ASP A 108 -29.34 -0.72 -14.75
N ASP A 109 -29.44 -1.31 -13.55
CA ASP A 109 -30.09 -0.69 -12.39
C ASP A 109 -29.16 0.28 -11.63
N GLY A 110 -27.93 0.49 -12.12
CA GLY A 110 -26.92 1.35 -11.50
C GLY A 110 -26.13 0.67 -10.38
N SER A 111 -26.38 -0.60 -10.08
CA SER A 111 -25.57 -1.38 -9.13
C SER A 111 -24.23 -1.78 -9.75
N TYR A 112 -23.26 -2.08 -8.88
CA TYR A 112 -21.94 -2.56 -9.29
C TYR A 112 -21.75 -4.02 -8.87
N THR A 113 -21.07 -4.79 -9.73
CA THR A 113 -20.73 -6.19 -9.51
C THR A 113 -19.22 -6.39 -9.52
N GLY A 114 -18.74 -7.51 -8.97
CA GLY A 114 -17.32 -7.83 -8.95
C GLY A 114 -16.50 -6.74 -8.25
N MET A 115 -15.27 -6.50 -8.75
CA MET A 115 -14.38 -5.49 -8.17
C MET A 115 -14.89 -4.05 -8.25
N TYR A 116 -15.82 -3.76 -9.18
CA TYR A 116 -16.44 -2.43 -9.28
C TYR A 116 -17.24 -2.09 -8.02
N ALA A 117 -17.77 -3.08 -7.31
CA ALA A 117 -18.45 -2.85 -6.03
C ALA A 117 -17.55 -2.20 -4.95
N LEU A 118 -16.22 -2.33 -5.05
CA LEU A 118 -15.27 -1.64 -4.17
C LEU A 118 -15.31 -0.11 -4.34
N LEU A 119 -15.72 0.40 -5.50
CA LEU A 119 -15.78 1.85 -5.77
C LEU A 119 -16.83 2.57 -4.92
N VAL A 120 -17.90 1.90 -4.54
CA VAL A 120 -19.01 2.49 -3.79
C VAL A 120 -18.91 2.24 -2.28
N ALA A 121 -17.90 1.51 -1.82
CA ALA A 121 -17.76 1.13 -0.41
C ALA A 121 -17.70 2.34 0.55
N GLU A 122 -17.07 3.44 0.13
CA GLU A 122 -16.98 4.64 0.95
C GLU A 122 -18.34 5.35 1.11
N GLN A 123 -19.21 5.23 0.11
CA GLN A 123 -20.53 5.88 0.08
C GLN A 123 -21.63 4.98 0.67
N ASP A 124 -21.32 3.71 0.93
CA ASP A 124 -22.25 2.78 1.56
C ASP A 124 -22.34 3.08 3.07
N GLU A 125 -23.57 3.34 3.54
CA GLU A 125 -23.85 3.73 4.94
C GLU A 125 -23.36 2.68 5.95
N SER A 126 -23.29 1.42 5.58
CA SER A 126 -22.83 0.32 6.43
C SER A 126 -21.31 0.17 6.46
N ILE A 127 -20.59 0.80 5.54
CA ILE A 127 -19.13 0.66 5.38
C ILE A 127 -18.43 1.97 5.69
N GLY A 128 -18.62 3.02 4.90
CA GLY A 128 -18.06 4.35 5.12
C GLY A 128 -16.52 4.42 5.04
N TYR A 129 -15.87 3.45 4.41
CA TYR A 129 -14.42 3.40 4.27
C TYR A 129 -14.00 3.16 2.82
N ARG A 130 -12.97 3.87 2.37
CA ARG A 130 -12.35 3.67 1.06
C ARG A 130 -11.22 2.66 1.17
N PRO A 131 -11.22 1.54 0.42
CA PRO A 131 -10.11 0.61 0.41
C PRO A 131 -8.87 1.24 -0.25
N ARG A 132 -7.70 1.04 0.38
CA ARG A 132 -6.41 1.59 -0.06
C ARG A 132 -5.40 0.51 -0.45
N ILE A 133 -5.68 -0.72 -0.10
CA ILE A 133 -4.87 -1.91 -0.39
C ILE A 133 -5.81 -2.89 -1.08
N LEU A 134 -5.50 -3.31 -2.30
CA LEU A 134 -6.38 -4.15 -3.11
C LEU A 134 -5.71 -5.46 -3.49
N ALA A 135 -6.49 -6.54 -3.53
CA ALA A 135 -6.10 -7.81 -4.11
C ALA A 135 -7.31 -8.65 -4.53
N ALA A 136 -7.10 -9.57 -5.46
CA ALA A 136 -8.00 -10.67 -5.78
C ALA A 136 -7.24 -12.00 -5.64
N PRO A 137 -6.90 -12.43 -4.41
CA PRO A 137 -5.98 -13.55 -4.18
C PRO A 137 -6.45 -14.84 -4.85
N GLU A 138 -5.54 -15.51 -5.59
CA GLU A 138 -5.79 -16.71 -6.41
C GLU A 138 -6.70 -16.48 -7.65
N LEU A 139 -7.29 -15.30 -7.79
CA LEU A 139 -8.13 -14.90 -8.90
C LEU A 139 -7.47 -13.81 -9.78
N ASP A 140 -6.25 -13.45 -9.46
CA ASP A 140 -5.46 -12.34 -10.01
C ASP A 140 -4.78 -12.69 -11.35
N THR A 141 -5.58 -13.20 -12.31
CA THR A 141 -5.14 -13.37 -13.70
C THR A 141 -4.66 -12.05 -14.29
N GLU A 142 -4.00 -12.08 -15.45
CA GLU A 142 -3.56 -10.85 -16.13
C GLU A 142 -4.71 -9.87 -16.34
N ALA A 143 -5.87 -10.36 -16.80
CA ALA A 143 -7.04 -9.53 -17.08
C ALA A 143 -7.62 -8.92 -15.79
N VAL A 144 -7.74 -9.72 -14.74
CA VAL A 144 -8.21 -9.29 -13.42
C VAL A 144 -7.24 -8.27 -12.81
N THR A 145 -5.93 -8.52 -12.83
CA THR A 145 -4.92 -7.62 -12.26
C THR A 145 -4.91 -6.27 -12.99
N LYS A 146 -4.95 -6.24 -14.32
CA LYS A 146 -5.04 -4.99 -15.08
C LYS A 146 -6.31 -4.20 -14.77
N SER A 147 -7.46 -4.89 -14.68
CA SER A 147 -8.72 -4.24 -14.30
C SER A 147 -8.66 -3.72 -12.85
N LEU A 148 -8.02 -4.45 -11.94
CA LEU A 148 -7.84 -4.04 -10.56
C LEU A 148 -6.93 -2.79 -10.45
N CYS A 149 -5.91 -2.65 -11.33
CA CYS A 149 -5.10 -1.43 -11.41
C CYS A 149 -5.94 -0.21 -11.84
N VAL A 150 -6.91 -0.39 -12.75
CA VAL A 150 -7.85 0.69 -13.13
C VAL A 150 -8.70 1.12 -11.94
N ILE A 151 -9.22 0.16 -11.16
CA ILE A 151 -9.96 0.44 -9.92
C ILE A 151 -9.06 1.12 -8.89
N ALA A 152 -7.81 0.65 -8.73
CA ALA A 152 -6.82 1.24 -7.86
C ALA A 152 -6.53 2.71 -8.21
N GLY A 153 -6.41 3.03 -9.50
CA GLY A 153 -6.25 4.41 -9.95
C GLY A 153 -7.41 5.32 -9.53
N LYS A 154 -8.67 4.83 -9.62
CA LYS A 154 -9.86 5.56 -9.19
C LYS A 154 -9.94 5.74 -7.66
N LEU A 155 -9.56 4.72 -6.91
CA LEU A 155 -9.59 4.71 -5.44
C LEU A 155 -8.34 5.33 -4.81
N ARG A 156 -7.30 5.64 -5.59
CA ARG A 156 -5.94 5.92 -5.11
C ARG A 156 -5.46 4.85 -4.14
N ALA A 157 -5.57 3.60 -4.58
CA ALA A 157 -5.20 2.39 -3.86
C ALA A 157 -3.99 1.71 -4.52
N PHE A 158 -3.43 0.71 -3.84
CA PHE A 158 -2.30 -0.07 -4.33
C PHE A 158 -2.66 -1.56 -4.38
N VAL A 159 -2.26 -2.24 -5.45
CA VAL A 159 -2.59 -3.64 -5.74
C VAL A 159 -1.43 -4.55 -5.40
N TYR A 160 -1.70 -5.66 -4.75
CA TYR A 160 -0.78 -6.80 -4.64
C TYR A 160 -1.35 -7.96 -5.44
N ALA A 161 -0.57 -8.46 -6.40
CA ALA A 161 -0.98 -9.55 -7.29
C ALA A 161 0.12 -10.58 -7.46
N SER A 162 -0.23 -11.84 -7.67
CA SER A 162 0.72 -12.89 -7.98
C SER A 162 1.15 -12.86 -9.45
N CYS A 163 2.30 -13.45 -9.78
CA CYS A 163 2.59 -13.88 -11.14
C CYS A 163 1.72 -15.12 -11.42
N HIS A 164 0.43 -14.89 -11.70
CA HIS A 164 -0.60 -15.91 -11.74
C HIS A 164 -0.28 -17.05 -12.69
N GLY A 165 -0.43 -18.30 -12.23
CA GLY A 165 -0.20 -19.50 -13.01
C GLY A 165 1.27 -19.84 -13.32
N CYS A 166 2.24 -19.02 -12.86
CA CYS A 166 3.66 -19.23 -13.11
C CYS A 166 4.26 -20.27 -12.16
N ASN A 167 4.80 -21.34 -12.71
CA ASN A 167 5.43 -22.42 -11.95
C ASN A 167 6.96 -22.29 -11.86
N THR A 168 7.56 -21.49 -12.71
CA THR A 168 9.00 -21.27 -12.80
C THR A 168 9.33 -19.77 -12.76
N MET A 169 10.55 -19.45 -12.36
CA MET A 169 11.09 -18.08 -12.37
C MET A 169 11.04 -17.46 -13.78
N ALA A 170 11.37 -18.24 -14.82
CA ALA A 170 11.34 -17.76 -16.19
C ALA A 170 9.94 -17.37 -16.67
N GLU A 171 8.92 -18.15 -16.27
CA GLU A 171 7.51 -17.82 -16.53
C GLU A 171 7.10 -16.53 -15.78
N ALA A 172 7.49 -16.38 -14.52
CA ALA A 172 7.21 -15.18 -13.74
C ALA A 172 7.84 -13.92 -14.37
N ILE A 173 9.09 -14.01 -14.82
CA ILE A 173 9.79 -12.92 -15.53
C ILE A 173 9.07 -12.57 -16.85
N THR A 174 8.59 -13.56 -17.58
CA THR A 174 7.82 -13.34 -18.81
C THR A 174 6.45 -12.71 -18.50
N TYR A 175 5.78 -13.17 -17.44
CA TYR A 175 4.50 -12.65 -17.00
C TYR A 175 4.58 -11.17 -16.61
N ARG A 176 5.65 -10.79 -15.89
CA ARG A 176 5.90 -9.41 -15.48
C ARG A 176 5.93 -8.43 -16.66
N GLN A 177 6.44 -8.82 -17.82
CA GLN A 177 6.55 -7.95 -18.98
C GLN A 177 5.19 -7.43 -19.51
N LYS A 178 4.09 -8.01 -19.06
CA LYS A 178 2.73 -7.60 -19.44
C LYS A 178 2.20 -6.39 -18.67
N PHE A 179 2.95 -5.88 -17.68
CA PHE A 179 2.56 -4.82 -16.77
C PHE A 179 3.53 -3.63 -16.82
N ASN A 180 2.99 -2.41 -16.72
CA ASN A 180 3.74 -1.16 -16.62
C ASN A 180 3.09 -0.20 -15.61
N GLU A 181 2.08 -0.67 -14.88
CA GLU A 181 1.29 0.11 -13.95
C GLU A 181 2.08 0.34 -12.65
N ARG A 182 2.05 1.58 -12.15
CA ARG A 182 2.68 1.94 -10.87
C ARG A 182 1.85 1.53 -9.65
N GLU A 183 0.59 1.20 -9.86
CA GLU A 183 -0.34 0.85 -8.79
C GLU A 183 -0.25 -0.62 -8.37
N VAL A 184 0.65 -1.42 -8.93
CA VAL A 184 0.75 -2.86 -8.63
C VAL A 184 2.15 -3.27 -8.23
N MET A 185 2.24 -4.25 -7.34
CA MET A 185 3.44 -5.05 -7.03
C MET A 185 3.16 -6.51 -7.36
N LEU A 186 4.02 -7.09 -8.21
CA LEU A 186 3.95 -8.50 -8.59
C LEU A 186 4.76 -9.36 -7.63
N LEU A 187 4.17 -10.46 -7.16
CA LEU A 187 4.71 -11.35 -6.15
C LEU A 187 4.92 -12.76 -6.71
N TRP A 188 6.05 -13.38 -6.40
CA TRP A 188 6.32 -14.78 -6.70
C TRP A 188 7.43 -15.32 -5.79
N PRO A 189 7.31 -16.55 -5.25
CA PRO A 189 6.21 -17.49 -5.29
C PRO A 189 5.17 -17.23 -4.18
N ASP A 190 4.28 -18.21 -3.91
CA ASP A 190 3.34 -18.19 -2.80
C ASP A 190 3.94 -18.78 -1.52
N PHE A 191 3.24 -18.63 -0.39
CA PHE A 191 3.61 -19.21 0.89
C PHE A 191 3.02 -20.60 1.10
N ILE A 192 3.69 -21.40 1.93
CA ILE A 192 3.11 -22.61 2.54
C ILE A 192 2.76 -22.27 3.98
N ALA A 193 1.52 -22.53 4.38
CA ALA A 193 1.03 -22.32 5.74
C ALA A 193 0.10 -23.47 6.19
N TYR A 194 -0.09 -23.59 7.49
CA TYR A 194 -1.01 -24.58 8.05
C TYR A 194 -2.46 -24.09 7.90
N ASN A 195 -3.30 -24.96 7.30
CA ASN A 195 -4.73 -24.71 7.19
C ASN A 195 -5.48 -25.48 8.29
N PRO A 196 -6.02 -24.79 9.32
CA PRO A 196 -6.77 -25.44 10.41
C PRO A 196 -8.03 -26.19 9.95
N LYS A 197 -8.65 -25.78 8.83
CA LYS A 197 -9.85 -26.42 8.30
C LYS A 197 -9.58 -27.78 7.69
N SER A 198 -8.49 -27.91 6.95
CA SER A 198 -8.08 -29.20 6.34
C SER A 198 -7.15 -30.03 7.23
N GLY A 199 -6.53 -29.40 8.25
CA GLY A 199 -5.50 -30.02 9.09
C GLY A 199 -4.18 -30.29 8.38
N LYS A 200 -3.89 -29.60 7.26
CA LYS A 200 -2.72 -29.81 6.40
C LYS A 200 -1.97 -28.50 6.11
N ASN A 201 -0.72 -28.67 5.70
CA ASN A 201 0.04 -27.57 5.11
C ASN A 201 -0.39 -27.40 3.64
N GLU A 202 -0.77 -26.21 3.26
CA GLU A 202 -1.28 -25.87 1.93
C GLU A 202 -0.63 -24.58 1.42
N THR A 203 -0.76 -24.35 0.12
CA THR A 203 -0.37 -23.09 -0.49
C THR A 203 -1.39 -22.02 -0.14
N PHE A 204 -0.87 -20.87 0.32
CA PHE A 204 -1.64 -19.65 0.61
C PHE A 204 -1.14 -18.50 -0.25
N PRO A 205 -2.05 -17.67 -0.77
CA PRO A 205 -1.69 -16.63 -1.74
C PRO A 205 -0.81 -15.55 -1.12
N ALA A 206 0.36 -15.31 -1.71
CA ALA A 206 1.28 -14.25 -1.30
C ALA A 206 0.62 -12.85 -1.30
N PRO A 207 -0.26 -12.48 -2.26
CA PRO A 207 -0.96 -11.20 -2.25
C PRO A 207 -1.78 -10.95 -0.97
N ALA A 208 -2.43 -11.96 -0.42
CA ALA A 208 -3.20 -11.81 0.82
C ALA A 208 -2.29 -11.52 2.03
N TYR A 209 -1.15 -12.22 2.13
CA TYR A 209 -0.13 -11.92 3.14
C TYR A 209 0.45 -10.52 2.95
N ALA A 210 0.70 -10.11 1.71
CA ALA A 210 1.20 -8.77 1.40
C ALA A 210 0.20 -7.68 1.83
N CYS A 211 -1.10 -7.85 1.57
CA CYS A 211 -2.14 -6.94 2.03
C CYS A 211 -2.16 -6.81 3.55
N GLY A 212 -2.15 -7.94 4.27
CA GLY A 212 -2.13 -7.94 5.73
C GLY A 212 -0.86 -7.30 6.30
N LEU A 213 0.31 -7.65 5.75
CA LEU A 213 1.59 -7.08 6.17
C LEU A 213 1.68 -5.58 5.86
N ARG A 214 1.16 -5.15 4.70
CA ARG A 214 1.09 -3.73 4.33
C ARG A 214 0.24 -2.93 5.32
N ALA A 215 -0.94 -3.42 5.64
CA ALA A 215 -1.80 -2.79 6.63
C ALA A 215 -1.14 -2.73 8.02
N TYR A 216 -0.43 -3.79 8.42
CA TYR A 216 0.38 -3.80 9.65
C TYR A 216 1.45 -2.70 9.65
N ILE A 217 2.21 -2.58 8.55
CA ILE A 217 3.26 -1.56 8.44
C ILE A 217 2.65 -0.16 8.42
N ASP A 218 1.52 0.05 7.78
CA ASP A 218 0.82 1.33 7.75
C ASP A 218 0.42 1.79 9.15
N HIS A 219 -0.04 0.87 10.00
CA HIS A 219 -0.38 1.17 11.39
C HIS A 219 0.85 1.49 12.25
N GLU A 220 1.93 0.70 12.13
CA GLU A 220 3.07 0.79 13.03
C GLU A 220 4.08 1.87 12.61
N GLN A 221 4.29 2.06 11.32
CA GLN A 221 5.35 2.90 10.78
C GLN A 221 4.86 3.93 9.76
N GLY A 222 3.87 3.57 8.95
CA GLY A 222 3.29 4.41 7.91
C GLY A 222 3.63 3.96 6.48
N TRP A 223 2.97 4.57 5.53
CA TRP A 223 3.02 4.23 4.10
C TRP A 223 4.40 4.36 3.44
N HIS A 224 5.30 5.18 4.02
CA HIS A 224 6.66 5.45 3.52
C HIS A 224 7.64 4.30 3.76
N LYS A 225 7.30 3.35 4.62
CA LYS A 225 8.13 2.17 4.89
C LYS A 225 7.77 1.06 3.90
N SER A 226 8.78 0.51 3.21
CA SER A 226 8.60 -0.60 2.28
C SER A 226 8.12 -1.88 2.97
N LEU A 227 7.33 -2.68 2.23
CA LEU A 227 6.94 -4.05 2.58
C LEU A 227 8.15 -4.99 2.71
N SER A 228 9.22 -4.72 1.93
CA SER A 228 10.41 -5.55 1.87
C SER A 228 11.11 -5.67 3.22
N ASN A 229 11.67 -6.87 3.47
CA ASN A 229 12.47 -7.21 4.64
C ASN A 229 11.73 -7.11 6.00
N VAL A 230 10.41 -7.19 5.99
CA VAL A 230 9.59 -7.29 7.21
C VAL A 230 9.15 -8.76 7.39
N PRO A 231 9.28 -9.36 8.60
CA PRO A 231 8.88 -10.74 8.84
C PRO A 231 7.41 -10.98 8.58
N VAL A 232 7.09 -12.06 7.86
CA VAL A 232 5.72 -12.56 7.64
C VAL A 232 5.42 -13.59 8.71
N LYS A 233 4.26 -13.46 9.37
CA LYS A 233 3.84 -14.34 10.46
C LYS A 233 3.09 -15.57 9.94
N ASN A 234 3.14 -16.65 10.70
CA ASN A 234 2.33 -17.88 10.52
C ASN A 234 2.54 -18.58 9.15
N VAL A 235 3.76 -18.50 8.60
CA VAL A 235 4.16 -19.19 7.38
C VAL A 235 5.23 -20.25 7.68
N LEU A 236 5.18 -21.38 6.98
CA LEU A 236 6.04 -22.54 7.19
C LEU A 236 7.05 -22.74 6.05
N GLY A 237 6.76 -22.22 4.87
CA GLY A 237 7.56 -22.39 3.67
C GLY A 237 7.16 -21.46 2.53
N MET A 238 7.79 -21.70 1.40
CA MET A 238 7.44 -21.10 0.11
C MET A 238 7.08 -22.20 -0.88
N SER A 239 6.15 -21.93 -1.80
CA SER A 239 5.63 -22.94 -2.75
C SER A 239 6.66 -23.33 -3.81
N ARG A 240 7.65 -22.50 -4.07
CA ARG A 240 8.79 -22.74 -4.95
C ARG A 240 10.05 -22.28 -4.26
N HIS A 241 11.13 -23.02 -4.47
CA HIS A 241 12.44 -22.65 -3.92
C HIS A 241 13.00 -21.44 -4.67
N VAL A 242 13.51 -20.47 -3.90
CA VAL A 242 14.23 -19.29 -4.39
C VAL A 242 15.54 -19.22 -3.64
N PHE A 243 16.65 -19.34 -4.35
CA PHE A 243 17.96 -19.14 -3.77
C PHE A 243 18.20 -17.66 -3.48
N TRP A 244 18.63 -17.37 -2.27
CA TRP A 244 18.96 -16.01 -1.81
C TRP A 244 20.25 -16.01 -1.01
N SER A 245 21.08 -15.02 -1.27
CA SER A 245 22.23 -14.66 -0.46
C SER A 245 22.33 -13.14 -0.37
N LEU A 246 22.71 -12.65 0.79
CA LEU A 246 22.82 -11.20 1.02
C LEU A 246 23.93 -10.54 0.19
N GLN A 247 24.98 -11.32 -0.16
CA GLN A 247 26.19 -10.83 -0.82
C GLN A 247 26.37 -11.38 -2.24
N ALA A 248 25.47 -12.25 -2.72
CA ALA A 248 25.57 -12.82 -4.05
C ALA A 248 24.64 -12.09 -5.02
N GLU A 249 25.23 -11.44 -6.01
CA GLU A 249 24.51 -10.75 -7.08
C GLU A 249 23.81 -11.72 -8.04
N ASP A 250 24.29 -12.95 -8.15
CA ASP A 250 23.79 -14.01 -9.04
C ASP A 250 22.71 -14.90 -8.44
N SER A 251 22.08 -14.47 -7.33
CA SER A 251 20.99 -15.21 -6.70
C SER A 251 19.68 -15.15 -7.50
N ASP A 252 18.82 -16.18 -7.33
CA ASP A 252 17.47 -16.20 -7.92
C ASP A 252 16.66 -14.98 -7.48
N ALA A 253 16.76 -14.64 -6.19
CA ALA A 253 16.06 -13.50 -5.64
C ALA A 253 16.48 -12.18 -6.31
N ASN A 254 17.78 -11.99 -6.58
CA ASN A 254 18.27 -10.81 -7.28
C ASN A 254 17.84 -10.81 -8.75
N SER A 255 17.83 -11.97 -9.40
CA SER A 255 17.33 -12.12 -10.77
C SER A 255 15.85 -11.74 -10.92
N LEU A 256 15.00 -12.07 -9.92
CA LEU A 256 13.60 -11.67 -9.86
C LEU A 256 13.47 -10.16 -9.58
N ASN A 257 14.21 -9.61 -8.60
CA ASN A 257 14.17 -8.21 -8.25
C ASN A 257 14.63 -7.29 -9.40
N ASN A 258 15.63 -7.71 -10.18
CA ASN A 258 16.08 -7.02 -11.39
C ASN A 258 15.02 -6.96 -12.50
N LYS A 259 13.94 -7.71 -12.33
CA LYS A 259 12.74 -7.69 -13.20
C LYS A 259 11.50 -7.23 -12.44
N GLU A 260 11.67 -6.42 -11.41
CA GLU A 260 10.62 -5.79 -10.61
C GLU A 260 9.58 -6.81 -10.09
N ILE A 261 10.02 -8.03 -9.76
CA ILE A 261 9.21 -9.04 -9.09
C ILE A 261 9.67 -9.11 -7.63
N THR A 262 8.76 -8.88 -6.72
CA THR A 262 8.99 -9.09 -5.30
C THR A 262 8.91 -10.58 -4.98
N THR A 263 9.97 -11.12 -4.37
CA THR A 263 10.06 -12.54 -4.05
C THR A 263 10.02 -12.80 -2.55
N ILE A 264 10.13 -14.05 -2.15
CA ILE A 264 10.16 -14.50 -0.77
C ILE A 264 11.55 -15.04 -0.44
N ILE A 265 12.11 -14.63 0.70
CA ILE A 265 13.36 -15.14 1.22
C ILE A 265 13.17 -15.72 2.63
N ARG A 266 14.08 -16.60 3.04
CA ARG A 266 14.14 -17.15 4.40
C ARG A 266 15.37 -16.62 5.14
N ARG A 267 15.16 -15.69 6.08
CA ARG A 267 16.18 -15.22 7.02
C ARG A 267 15.50 -14.79 8.32
N ASN A 268 15.71 -15.53 9.41
CA ASN A 268 15.00 -15.32 10.68
C ASN A 268 13.48 -15.26 10.46
N GLY A 269 12.92 -16.32 9.89
CA GLY A 269 11.56 -16.36 9.34
C GLY A 269 11.52 -16.09 7.84
N PHE A 270 10.33 -15.99 7.29
CA PHE A 270 10.11 -15.65 5.89
C PHE A 270 9.83 -14.15 5.76
N ARG A 271 10.26 -13.56 4.64
CA ARG A 271 10.11 -12.14 4.34
C ARG A 271 9.86 -11.94 2.87
N PHE A 272 9.08 -10.94 2.51
CA PHE A 272 9.12 -10.40 1.16
C PHE A 272 10.47 -9.71 0.91
N TRP A 273 10.97 -9.86 -0.30
CA TRP A 273 12.22 -9.27 -0.76
C TRP A 273 12.03 -8.66 -2.13
N GLY A 274 11.97 -7.32 -2.17
CA GLY A 274 11.63 -6.49 -3.31
C GLY A 274 10.67 -5.38 -2.90
N ASN A 275 10.68 -4.28 -3.64
CA ASN A 275 9.98 -3.04 -3.29
C ASN A 275 9.56 -2.24 -4.52
N ARG A 276 9.75 -2.80 -5.73
CA ARG A 276 9.54 -2.13 -7.00
C ARG A 276 8.17 -2.43 -7.58
N THR A 277 7.67 -1.47 -8.34
CA THR A 277 6.51 -1.60 -9.22
C THR A 277 6.96 -1.93 -10.63
N PRO A 278 6.08 -2.39 -11.54
CA PRO A 278 6.42 -2.52 -12.95
C PRO A 278 6.72 -1.19 -13.69
N GLU A 279 6.38 -0.05 -13.12
CA GLU A 279 6.69 1.27 -13.69
C GLU A 279 8.19 1.57 -13.52
N THR A 280 8.85 2.04 -14.58
CA THR A 280 10.32 2.15 -14.64
C THR A 280 10.84 3.61 -14.68
N ASN A 281 9.96 4.62 -14.66
CA ASN A 281 10.37 6.02 -14.75
C ASN A 281 10.41 6.74 -13.39
N ALA A 282 9.26 7.24 -12.95
CA ALA A 282 9.17 8.11 -11.77
C ALA A 282 8.72 7.37 -10.51
N TYR A 283 7.79 6.41 -10.64
CA TYR A 283 7.19 5.70 -9.50
C TYR A 283 7.68 4.26 -9.41
N ILE A 284 9.00 4.09 -9.48
CA ILE A 284 9.66 2.79 -9.47
C ILE A 284 9.45 1.99 -8.18
N PHE A 285 9.18 2.67 -7.06
CA PHE A 285 8.95 2.02 -5.77
C PHE A 285 7.49 2.10 -5.34
N GLU A 286 7.01 1.04 -4.69
CA GLU A 286 5.71 1.00 -4.02
C GLU A 286 5.47 2.24 -3.17
N VAL A 287 6.44 2.58 -2.32
CA VAL A 287 6.35 3.70 -1.39
C VAL A 287 6.22 5.05 -2.08
N TYR A 288 6.72 5.22 -3.32
CA TYR A 288 6.55 6.44 -4.09
C TYR A 288 5.10 6.63 -4.53
N THR A 289 4.49 5.56 -5.06
CA THR A 289 3.07 5.57 -5.45
C THR A 289 2.18 5.81 -4.23
N ARG A 290 2.42 5.09 -3.13
CA ARG A 290 1.63 5.23 -1.91
C ARG A 290 1.78 6.62 -1.27
N THR A 291 2.99 7.19 -1.26
CA THR A 291 3.21 8.56 -0.80
C THR A 291 2.40 9.56 -1.63
N ALA A 292 2.42 9.43 -2.96
CA ALA A 292 1.63 10.29 -3.84
C ALA A 292 0.13 10.19 -3.55
N GLN A 293 -0.37 8.97 -3.37
CA GLN A 293 -1.78 8.69 -3.08
C GLN A 293 -2.23 9.28 -1.75
N VAL A 294 -1.47 9.02 -0.67
CA VAL A 294 -1.80 9.54 0.67
C VAL A 294 -1.74 11.06 0.73
N LEU A 295 -0.72 11.68 0.13
CA LEU A 295 -0.62 13.14 0.09
C LEU A 295 -1.79 13.77 -0.67
N ALA A 296 -2.13 13.21 -1.83
CA ALA A 296 -3.22 13.74 -2.65
C ALA A 296 -4.56 13.69 -1.91
N ASP A 297 -4.86 12.56 -1.25
CA ASP A 297 -6.12 12.39 -0.53
C ASP A 297 -6.14 13.20 0.77
N SER A 298 -5.09 13.15 1.59
CA SER A 298 -5.05 13.90 2.84
C SER A 298 -5.19 15.41 2.62
N ILE A 299 -4.56 15.94 1.57
CA ILE A 299 -4.67 17.36 1.21
C ILE A 299 -6.08 17.66 0.67
N ALA A 300 -6.63 16.82 -0.21
CA ALA A 300 -7.95 17.05 -0.79
C ALA A 300 -9.08 16.96 0.24
N GLU A 301 -9.07 15.95 1.10
CA GLU A 301 -10.08 15.75 2.15
C GLU A 301 -10.08 16.89 3.17
N ALA A 302 -8.89 17.38 3.55
CA ALA A 302 -8.78 18.51 4.46
C ALA A 302 -9.31 19.83 3.88
N GLN A 303 -9.43 19.94 2.55
CA GLN A 303 -9.99 21.12 1.91
C GLN A 303 -11.49 21.01 1.61
N PHE A 304 -12.13 19.90 1.99
CA PHE A 304 -13.56 19.67 1.70
C PHE A 304 -14.46 20.82 2.20
N GLU A 305 -14.25 21.26 3.43
CA GLU A 305 -15.02 22.37 4.02
C GLU A 305 -14.68 23.74 3.42
N THR A 306 -13.57 23.86 2.70
CA THR A 306 -13.15 25.08 2.00
C THR A 306 -13.88 25.25 0.67
N ILE A 307 -14.38 24.16 0.08
CA ILE A 307 -15.17 24.20 -1.15
C ILE A 307 -16.44 24.98 -0.90
N ASP A 308 -16.83 25.83 -1.87
CA ASP A 308 -17.96 26.78 -1.79
C ASP A 308 -17.80 27.92 -0.76
N SER A 309 -16.68 28.00 -0.03
CA SER A 309 -16.38 29.18 0.77
C SER A 309 -15.99 30.39 -0.12
N PRO A 310 -16.13 31.63 0.37
CA PRO A 310 -15.76 32.82 -0.41
C PRO A 310 -14.28 32.78 -0.82
N LEU A 311 -14.00 32.95 -2.11
CA LEU A 311 -12.66 33.00 -2.66
C LEU A 311 -12.01 34.36 -2.33
N THR A 312 -11.46 34.46 -1.13
CA THR A 312 -10.73 35.65 -0.65
C THR A 312 -9.23 35.38 -0.57
N PRO A 313 -8.36 36.40 -0.66
CA PRO A 313 -6.92 36.21 -0.47
C PRO A 313 -6.57 35.63 0.91
N ALA A 314 -7.37 35.91 1.94
CA ALA A 314 -7.19 35.34 3.28
C ALA A 314 -7.41 33.83 3.28
N ASN A 315 -8.55 33.35 2.76
CA ASN A 315 -8.86 31.92 2.68
C ASN A 315 -7.83 31.15 1.85
N VAL A 316 -7.37 31.71 0.72
CA VAL A 316 -6.30 31.09 -0.10
C VAL A 316 -4.99 30.98 0.69
N LYS A 317 -4.63 32.03 1.46
CA LYS A 317 -3.44 32.02 2.30
C LYS A 317 -3.54 30.96 3.41
N ASP A 318 -4.71 30.81 4.02
CA ASP A 318 -4.94 29.82 5.08
C ASP A 318 -4.81 28.39 4.54
N VAL A 319 -5.39 28.10 3.37
CA VAL A 319 -5.20 26.82 2.67
C VAL A 319 -3.73 26.51 2.40
N ILE A 320 -2.97 27.49 1.88
CA ILE A 320 -1.54 27.31 1.61
C ILE A 320 -0.76 27.07 2.91
N SER A 321 -1.11 27.79 3.98
CA SER A 321 -0.48 27.65 5.28
C SER A 321 -0.75 26.27 5.90
N ALA A 322 -1.99 25.78 5.80
CA ALA A 322 -2.36 24.43 6.25
C ALA A 322 -1.59 23.33 5.47
N ILE A 323 -1.52 23.44 4.15
CA ILE A 323 -0.78 22.47 3.32
C ILE A 323 0.71 22.51 3.68
N ARG A 324 1.32 23.70 3.84
CA ARG A 324 2.73 23.84 4.24
C ARG A 324 2.97 23.20 5.60
N ALA A 325 2.16 23.52 6.60
CA ALA A 325 2.28 22.94 7.94
C ALA A 325 2.23 21.40 7.90
N LYS A 326 1.32 20.83 7.09
CA LYS A 326 1.27 19.37 6.87
C LYS A 326 2.54 18.83 6.26
N LEU A 327 3.00 19.41 5.17
CA LEU A 327 4.21 18.97 4.47
C LEU A 327 5.45 19.08 5.38
N ASP A 328 5.60 20.19 6.11
CA ASP A 328 6.69 20.38 7.07
C ASP A 328 6.65 19.35 8.21
N SER A 329 5.47 19.01 8.69
CA SER A 329 5.30 17.95 9.70
C SER A 329 5.76 16.58 9.19
N LEU A 330 5.47 16.26 7.93
CA LEU A 330 5.89 15.00 7.30
C LEU A 330 7.41 14.95 7.06
N VAL A 331 8.03 16.08 6.71
CA VAL A 331 9.49 16.20 6.60
C VAL A 331 10.14 16.04 7.98
N THR A 332 9.61 16.69 9.00
CA THR A 332 10.10 16.57 10.39
C THR A 332 9.96 15.14 10.92
N ALA A 333 8.87 14.44 10.57
CA ALA A 333 8.66 13.04 10.92
C ALA A 333 9.51 12.05 10.09
N GLY A 334 10.31 12.53 9.12
CA GLY A 334 11.12 11.67 8.25
C GLY A 334 10.32 10.87 7.22
N LYS A 335 9.06 11.23 6.98
CA LYS A 335 8.20 10.60 5.95
C LYS A 335 8.41 11.18 4.55
N LEU A 336 8.98 12.37 4.47
CA LEU A 336 9.42 13.02 3.24
C LEU A 336 10.84 13.57 3.43
N ILE A 337 11.64 13.61 2.36
CA ILE A 337 12.96 14.27 2.38
C ILE A 337 12.80 15.77 2.34
N GLY A 338 11.84 16.27 1.57
CA GLY A 338 11.56 17.69 1.44
C GLY A 338 10.26 17.95 0.72
N ALA A 339 9.64 19.09 0.97
CA ALA A 339 8.42 19.50 0.31
C ALA A 339 8.28 21.03 0.30
N SER A 340 7.45 21.56 -0.59
CA SER A 340 7.06 22.96 -0.59
C SER A 340 5.71 23.17 -1.24
N CYS A 341 5.00 24.24 -0.84
CA CYS A 341 3.72 24.64 -1.39
C CYS A 341 3.70 26.13 -1.67
N TRP A 342 3.12 26.56 -2.80
CA TRP A 342 3.07 27.96 -3.21
C TRP A 342 1.88 28.28 -4.09
N TYR A 343 1.55 29.56 -4.13
CA TYR A 343 0.63 30.16 -5.08
C TYR A 343 1.44 30.76 -6.24
N ASP A 344 1.01 30.50 -7.47
CA ASP A 344 1.64 31.08 -8.67
C ASP A 344 0.63 32.01 -9.38
N ILE A 345 1.01 33.26 -9.58
CA ILE A 345 0.17 34.27 -10.24
C ILE A 345 -0.11 33.88 -11.71
N VAL A 346 0.86 33.22 -12.36
CA VAL A 346 0.73 32.82 -13.76
C VAL A 346 -0.40 31.78 -13.94
N ASP A 347 -0.55 30.87 -13.00
CA ASP A 347 -1.62 29.87 -13.02
C ASP A 347 -2.99 30.42 -12.63
N ASN A 348 -3.02 31.56 -11.94
CA ASN A 348 -4.22 32.13 -11.32
C ASN A 348 -4.56 33.50 -11.94
N SER A 349 -4.85 33.48 -13.23
CA SER A 349 -5.26 34.69 -13.95
C SER A 349 -6.58 35.27 -13.41
N THR A 350 -6.82 36.55 -13.63
CA THR A 350 -8.08 37.21 -13.25
C THR A 350 -9.31 36.48 -13.83
N THR A 351 -9.19 35.89 -15.01
CA THR A 351 -10.28 35.13 -15.63
C THR A 351 -10.61 33.84 -14.84
N GLU A 352 -9.57 33.09 -14.40
CA GLU A 352 -9.77 31.89 -13.58
C GLU A 352 -10.37 32.22 -12.21
N LEU A 353 -9.82 33.24 -11.54
CA LEU A 353 -10.32 33.68 -10.24
C LEU A 353 -11.78 34.17 -10.31
N ARG A 354 -12.17 34.90 -11.37
CA ARG A 354 -13.58 35.30 -11.59
C ARG A 354 -14.52 34.12 -11.79
N GLN A 355 -14.02 32.97 -12.21
CA GLN A 355 -14.78 31.72 -12.36
C GLN A 355 -14.77 30.87 -11.07
N GLY A 356 -14.22 31.38 -9.96
CA GLY A 356 -14.09 30.65 -8.71
C GLY A 356 -13.00 29.59 -8.71
N ARG A 357 -12.05 29.65 -9.63
CA ARG A 357 -10.98 28.66 -9.75
C ARG A 357 -9.67 29.19 -9.16
N VAL A 358 -9.07 28.41 -8.25
CA VAL A 358 -7.74 28.67 -7.70
C VAL A 358 -6.85 27.44 -7.87
N ARG A 359 -5.58 27.66 -8.23
CA ARG A 359 -4.56 26.61 -8.37
C ARG A 359 -3.47 26.85 -7.35
N ILE A 360 -3.25 25.82 -6.52
CA ILE A 360 -2.16 25.78 -5.53
C ILE A 360 -1.22 24.67 -5.95
N ARG A 361 0.08 24.97 -6.02
CA ARG A 361 1.10 24.02 -6.38
C ARG A 361 1.83 23.53 -5.14
N TYR A 362 2.09 22.24 -5.08
CA TYR A 362 3.02 21.66 -4.13
C TYR A 362 3.93 20.65 -4.82
N LYS A 363 5.13 20.52 -4.28
CA LYS A 363 6.11 19.50 -4.68
C LYS A 363 6.69 18.83 -3.45
N TYR A 364 7.10 17.60 -3.61
CA TYR A 364 7.67 16.79 -2.54
C TYR A 364 8.69 15.80 -3.07
N THR A 365 9.59 15.35 -2.20
CA THR A 365 10.53 14.27 -2.46
C THR A 365 10.24 13.14 -1.48
N PRO A 366 9.75 11.98 -1.97
CA PRO A 366 9.49 10.82 -1.10
C PRO A 366 10.80 10.22 -0.60
N VAL A 367 10.74 9.46 0.49
CA VAL A 367 11.88 8.72 1.03
C VAL A 367 12.05 7.41 0.24
N PRO A 368 13.18 7.16 -0.43
CA PRO A 368 13.44 5.88 -1.09
C PRO A 368 13.73 4.79 -0.05
N PRO A 369 13.38 3.53 -0.33
CA PRO A 369 13.93 2.43 0.45
C PRO A 369 15.44 2.32 0.20
N LEU A 370 16.21 1.95 1.22
CA LEU A 370 17.61 1.58 1.05
C LEU A 370 17.64 0.17 0.42
N GLU A 371 17.84 0.11 -0.88
CA GLU A 371 17.80 -1.13 -1.65
C GLU A 371 19.19 -1.76 -1.79
N ASP A 372 20.21 -0.95 -1.97
CA ASP A 372 21.60 -1.38 -2.14
C ASP A 372 22.53 -0.57 -1.23
N MET A 373 23.52 -1.26 -0.65
CA MET A 373 24.53 -0.67 0.21
C MET A 373 25.90 -1.26 -0.13
N GLU A 374 26.74 -0.46 -0.71
CA GLU A 374 28.15 -0.82 -0.94
C GLU A 374 29.02 -0.53 0.27
N LEU A 375 29.78 -1.50 0.72
CA LEU A 375 30.74 -1.38 1.80
C LEU A 375 32.14 -1.68 1.29
N TYR A 376 33.02 -0.69 1.35
CA TYR A 376 34.42 -0.81 0.95
C TYR A 376 35.26 -1.21 2.16
N GLN A 377 35.81 -2.42 2.14
CA GLN A 377 36.70 -2.93 3.18
C GLN A 377 38.15 -2.77 2.75
N THR A 378 38.93 -2.02 3.51
CA THR A 378 40.37 -1.85 3.27
C THR A 378 41.15 -2.51 4.39
N PHE A 379 42.03 -3.43 4.03
CA PHE A 379 43.03 -3.95 4.95
C PHE A 379 44.17 -2.91 5.08
N THR A 380 44.57 -2.61 6.31
CA THR A 380 45.69 -1.71 6.60
C THR A 380 46.55 -2.31 7.72
N ASP A 381 47.87 -2.07 7.64
CA ASP A 381 48.84 -2.42 8.65
C ASP A 381 49.24 -1.21 9.57
N GLU A 382 48.65 -0.05 9.32
CA GLU A 382 48.99 1.21 9.99
C GLU A 382 48.80 1.12 11.53
N TYR A 383 48.03 0.21 12.04
CA TYR A 383 47.79 0.03 13.48
C TYR A 383 48.78 -0.90 14.17
N PHE A 384 49.69 -1.59 13.42
CA PHE A 384 50.68 -2.46 14.03
C PHE A 384 51.70 -1.65 14.87
N GLU A 385 52.24 -0.57 14.30
CA GLU A 385 53.25 0.22 14.97
C GLU A 385 52.77 0.84 16.30
N PRO A 386 51.60 1.51 16.37
CA PRO A 386 51.07 1.99 17.64
C PRO A 386 50.74 0.89 18.62
N ALA A 387 50.22 -0.25 18.16
CA ALA A 387 49.86 -1.37 19.04
C ALA A 387 51.08 -2.02 19.73
N PHE A 388 52.23 -2.09 19.03
CA PHE A 388 53.46 -2.71 19.55
C PHE A 388 54.41 -1.70 20.23
N ALA A 389 54.22 -0.39 20.00
CA ALA A 389 55.01 0.65 20.65
C ALA A 389 54.92 0.59 22.19
N VAL A 390 53.81 0.12 22.74
CA VAL A 390 53.57 -0.05 24.17
C VAL A 390 54.51 -1.13 24.80
N LEU A 391 54.99 -2.10 24.02
CA LEU A 391 55.88 -3.15 24.48
C LEU A 391 57.34 -2.70 24.56
N GLY A 392 57.72 -1.62 23.88
CA GLY A 392 59.09 -1.07 23.91
C GLY A 392 59.36 -0.04 25.00
N GLY A 393 58.38 0.29 25.85
CA GLY A 393 58.46 1.24 26.95
C GLY A 393 58.51 0.61 28.36
N ALA A 394 58.91 -0.66 28.48
CA ALA A 394 59.09 -1.33 29.77
C ALA A 394 60.57 -1.43 30.13
#